data_691f8967cae55dd270db91d681f019f6
#
_entry.id   691f8967cae55dd270db91d681f019f6
#
_cell.length_a   1.000
_cell.length_b   1.000
_cell.length_c   1.000
_cell.angle_alpha   90.00
_cell.angle_beta   90.00
_cell.angle_gamma   90.00
#
_symmetry.space_group_name_H-M   'P 1'
#
loop_
_entity.id
_entity.type
_entity.pdbx_description
1 polymer ?
#
loop_
_entity_poly.entity_id
_entity_poly.type
_entity_poly.pdbx_seq_one_letter_code
_entity_poly.pdbx_strand_id
1 'polypeptide(L)'
;EFYEGRHFTPGEETVTEYQLSGREIPFGINLLFRCTELPELVIGCEICEDLWVAEPPSTSHALAGATVIANLSASNETVSKDDYRMLLVKSASARLLCGYIYTSAGEGESTQDLVFGGHDLIAENGTLLVQSSRFSSGIVYADLDVLRIVNERRRMGTFGQKPEKEYRVVPFSVKLAQTRLDRKFAAHPFVPEDPALRNRRCEDILSIQAYGLKKRYAHTGLKTAVLGISGGLDSTLALLVTVRTFDLLQLSRKGIIAVTMPCFGTTDRTYENACLLAKTLGVTLREVDIRESVTRH
;
A
#
# COMPACT_ATOMS: atom_id res chain seq x y z
N GLU A 1 23.68 -19.93 -8.06
CA GLU A 1 24.32 -19.67 -6.74
C GLU A 1 25.64 -20.42 -6.59
N PHE A 2 25.65 -21.70 -6.21
CA PHE A 2 26.91 -22.43 -6.02
C PHE A 2 27.58 -22.89 -7.31
N TYR A 3 26.83 -23.15 -8.36
CA TYR A 3 27.30 -23.73 -9.60
C TYR A 3 27.31 -22.77 -10.76
N GLU A 4 26.50 -21.74 -10.74
CA GLU A 4 26.27 -20.79 -11.84
C GLU A 4 27.55 -20.05 -12.21
N GLY A 5 28.29 -19.54 -11.24
CA GLY A 5 29.57 -18.87 -11.46
C GLY A 5 30.67 -19.72 -12.14
N ARG A 6 30.45 -21.05 -12.27
CA ARG A 6 31.35 -21.94 -13.03
C ARG A 6 30.99 -22.03 -14.50
N HIS A 7 29.72 -21.70 -14.84
CA HIS A 7 29.18 -21.93 -16.17
C HIS A 7 28.73 -20.66 -16.86
N PHE A 8 28.43 -19.60 -16.08
CA PHE A 8 27.88 -18.34 -16.60
C PHE A 8 28.74 -17.15 -16.17
N THR A 9 28.85 -16.19 -17.04
CA THR A 9 29.45 -14.88 -16.75
C THR A 9 28.36 -13.89 -16.38
N PRO A 10 28.55 -13.04 -15.37
CA PRO A 10 27.61 -11.96 -15.07
C PRO A 10 27.38 -11.07 -16.30
N GLY A 11 26.14 -10.58 -16.45
CA GLY A 11 25.81 -9.62 -17.48
C GLY A 11 26.57 -8.30 -17.31
N GLU A 12 26.93 -7.68 -18.41
CA GLU A 12 27.62 -6.38 -18.41
C GLU A 12 26.64 -5.22 -18.28
N GLU A 13 27.05 -4.14 -17.60
CA GLU A 13 26.25 -2.91 -17.49
C GLU A 13 26.12 -2.19 -18.82
N THR A 14 27.16 -2.26 -19.66
CA THR A 14 27.13 -1.67 -21.02
C THR A 14 26.27 -2.53 -21.93
N VAL A 15 25.25 -1.90 -22.50
CA VAL A 15 24.38 -2.59 -23.49
C VAL A 15 25.11 -2.65 -24.81
N THR A 16 25.31 -3.89 -25.32
CA THR A 16 25.92 -4.19 -26.59
C THR A 16 24.88 -4.78 -27.55
N GLU A 17 25.24 -4.95 -28.81
CA GLU A 17 24.43 -5.67 -29.80
C GLU A 17 24.93 -7.12 -29.94
N TYR A 18 24.01 -8.05 -29.86
CA TYR A 18 24.29 -9.48 -30.06
C TYR A 18 23.60 -10.00 -31.31
N GLN A 19 24.32 -10.74 -32.13
CA GLN A 19 23.78 -11.35 -33.34
C GLN A 19 23.11 -12.67 -33.01
N LEU A 20 21.77 -12.73 -33.14
CA LEU A 20 21.00 -13.95 -32.94
C LEU A 20 20.09 -14.22 -34.14
N SER A 21 20.32 -15.36 -34.80
CA SER A 21 19.53 -15.78 -35.98
C SER A 21 19.43 -14.72 -37.08
N GLY A 22 20.52 -13.99 -37.33
CA GLY A 22 20.58 -12.95 -38.36
C GLY A 22 19.92 -11.62 -37.96
N ARG A 23 19.61 -11.43 -36.68
CA ARG A 23 19.06 -10.18 -36.12
C ARG A 23 20.02 -9.63 -35.09
N GLU A 24 20.19 -8.31 -35.10
CA GLU A 24 20.83 -7.60 -34.00
C GLU A 24 19.82 -7.39 -32.86
N ILE A 25 20.17 -7.85 -31.68
CA ILE A 25 19.38 -7.67 -30.48
C ILE A 25 20.22 -6.99 -29.40
N PRO A 26 19.65 -6.05 -28.61
CA PRO A 26 20.36 -5.47 -27.50
C PRO A 26 20.62 -6.53 -26.43
N PHE A 27 21.83 -6.53 -25.90
CA PHE A 27 22.29 -7.45 -24.88
C PHE A 27 22.97 -6.71 -23.73
N GLY A 28 22.54 -6.94 -22.49
CA GLY A 28 23.05 -6.30 -21.30
C GLY A 28 22.00 -6.32 -20.18
N ILE A 29 22.40 -5.86 -19.00
CA ILE A 29 21.51 -5.85 -17.83
C ILE A 29 20.67 -4.56 -17.71
N ASN A 30 21.10 -3.46 -18.32
CA ASN A 30 20.41 -2.17 -18.27
C ASN A 30 19.40 -2.01 -19.42
N LEU A 31 18.47 -2.96 -19.52
CA LEU A 31 17.42 -2.98 -20.54
C LEU A 31 16.05 -2.74 -19.90
N LEU A 32 15.23 -1.92 -20.56
CA LEU A 32 13.81 -1.77 -20.24
C LEU A 32 12.99 -2.02 -21.49
N PHE A 33 11.84 -2.69 -21.32
CA PHE A 33 10.91 -2.97 -22.41
C PHE A 33 9.68 -2.09 -22.23
N ARG A 34 9.42 -1.20 -23.20
CA ARG A 34 8.32 -0.26 -23.15
C ARG A 34 7.24 -0.58 -24.18
N CYS A 35 6.01 -0.70 -23.74
CA CYS A 35 4.85 -0.86 -24.62
C CYS A 35 4.58 0.45 -25.39
N THR A 36 4.38 0.35 -26.70
CA THR A 36 4.11 1.52 -27.57
C THR A 36 2.67 2.02 -27.41
N GLU A 37 1.71 1.13 -27.23
CA GLU A 37 0.28 1.43 -27.08
C GLU A 37 -0.09 1.85 -25.65
N LEU A 38 0.71 1.45 -24.67
CA LEU A 38 0.56 1.82 -23.25
C LEU A 38 1.93 2.20 -22.70
N PRO A 39 2.40 3.44 -22.92
CA PRO A 39 3.76 3.87 -22.54
C PRO A 39 4.09 3.77 -21.06
N GLU A 40 3.08 3.71 -20.21
CA GLU A 40 3.19 3.48 -18.77
C GLU A 40 3.55 2.03 -18.43
N LEU A 41 3.35 1.08 -19.35
CA LEU A 41 3.80 -0.30 -19.18
C LEU A 41 5.26 -0.38 -19.61
N VAL A 42 6.13 -0.39 -18.62
CA VAL A 42 7.58 -0.54 -18.77
C VAL A 42 8.05 -1.70 -17.91
N ILE A 43 8.64 -2.71 -18.55
CA ILE A 43 9.06 -3.93 -17.88
C ILE A 43 10.58 -3.90 -17.69
N GLY A 44 11.05 -4.17 -16.47
CA GLY A 44 12.44 -4.50 -16.15
C GLY A 44 12.53 -5.96 -15.72
N CYS A 45 13.63 -6.61 -16.04
CA CYS A 45 13.83 -8.02 -15.70
C CYS A 45 15.01 -8.18 -14.74
N GLU A 46 14.87 -9.08 -13.78
CA GLU A 46 15.96 -9.57 -12.93
C GLU A 46 15.85 -11.08 -12.78
N ILE A 47 16.90 -11.71 -12.28
CA ILE A 47 16.96 -13.17 -12.26
C ILE A 47 17.22 -13.66 -10.84
N CYS A 48 16.29 -14.51 -10.35
CA CYS A 48 16.46 -15.37 -9.18
C CYS A 48 16.99 -14.63 -7.94
N GLU A 49 18.25 -14.84 -7.61
CA GLU A 49 18.90 -14.32 -6.40
C GLU A 49 19.07 -12.79 -6.41
N ASP A 50 18.92 -12.15 -7.55
CA ASP A 50 18.91 -10.67 -7.66
C ASP A 50 17.91 -10.03 -6.69
N LEU A 51 16.77 -10.69 -6.40
CA LEU A 51 15.81 -10.21 -5.40
C LEU A 51 16.34 -10.24 -3.97
N TRP A 52 17.30 -11.12 -3.67
CA TRP A 52 17.74 -11.43 -2.30
C TRP A 52 18.93 -10.56 -1.84
N VAL A 53 19.59 -9.89 -2.77
CA VAL A 53 20.76 -9.05 -2.48
C VAL A 53 20.35 -7.73 -1.83
N ALA A 54 21.30 -7.06 -1.21
CA ALA A 54 21.06 -5.79 -0.51
C ALA A 54 20.59 -4.68 -1.46
N GLU A 55 21.10 -4.66 -2.70
CA GLU A 55 20.73 -3.72 -3.75
C GLU A 55 20.31 -4.50 -5.01
N PRO A 56 19.03 -4.89 -5.09
CA PRO A 56 18.51 -5.60 -6.25
C PRO A 56 18.54 -4.74 -7.52
N PRO A 57 18.80 -5.33 -8.71
CA PRO A 57 18.72 -4.62 -10.00
C PRO A 57 17.37 -3.93 -10.22
N SER A 58 16.28 -4.52 -9.71
CA SER A 58 14.95 -3.92 -9.76
C SER A 58 14.87 -2.51 -9.17
N THR A 59 15.76 -2.16 -8.23
CA THR A 59 15.85 -0.80 -7.69
C THR A 59 16.21 0.19 -8.79
N SER A 60 17.29 -0.06 -9.51
CA SER A 60 17.73 0.77 -10.64
C SER A 60 16.72 0.75 -11.79
N HIS A 61 16.14 -0.41 -12.10
CA HIS A 61 15.09 -0.54 -13.12
C HIS A 61 13.88 0.33 -12.83
N ALA A 62 13.39 0.31 -11.58
CA ALA A 62 12.24 1.12 -11.15
C ALA A 62 12.54 2.63 -11.21
N LEU A 63 13.74 3.05 -10.81
CA LEU A 63 14.20 4.43 -10.88
C LEU A 63 14.40 4.88 -12.35
N ALA A 64 14.78 3.95 -13.25
CA ALA A 64 14.86 4.19 -14.69
C ALA A 64 13.49 4.23 -15.38
N GLY A 65 12.41 3.86 -14.68
CA GLY A 65 11.03 3.97 -15.16
C GLY A 65 10.26 2.66 -15.28
N ALA A 66 10.86 1.51 -14.94
CA ALA A 66 10.11 0.24 -14.95
C ALA A 66 8.92 0.30 -13.99
N THR A 67 7.73 0.03 -14.48
CA THR A 67 6.49 -0.06 -13.68
C THR A 67 6.14 -1.50 -13.33
N VAL A 68 6.72 -2.45 -14.04
CA VAL A 68 6.61 -3.88 -13.78
C VAL A 68 8.01 -4.47 -13.72
N ILE A 69 8.27 -5.27 -12.69
CA ILE A 69 9.49 -6.08 -12.56
C ILE A 69 9.12 -7.54 -12.76
N ALA A 70 9.84 -8.22 -13.62
CA ALA A 70 9.73 -9.65 -13.83
C ALA A 70 11.00 -10.35 -13.32
N ASN A 71 10.83 -11.24 -12.34
CA ASN A 71 11.93 -12.06 -11.81
C ASN A 71 11.72 -13.51 -12.22
N LEU A 72 12.67 -14.02 -12.99
CA LEU A 72 12.69 -15.39 -13.44
C LEU A 72 13.60 -16.20 -12.53
N SER A 73 13.04 -17.11 -11.77
CA SER A 73 13.74 -17.83 -10.70
C SER A 73 13.79 -19.34 -10.93
N ALA A 74 14.86 -19.93 -10.45
CA ALA A 74 14.96 -21.36 -10.14
C ALA A 74 15.36 -21.51 -8.67
N SER A 75 14.51 -21.02 -7.79
CA SER A 75 14.77 -20.99 -6.33
C SER A 75 14.34 -22.31 -5.71
N ASN A 76 15.31 -23.02 -5.13
CA ASN A 76 15.03 -24.26 -4.41
C ASN A 76 14.15 -24.02 -3.16
N GLU A 77 13.40 -25.03 -2.77
CA GLU A 77 12.59 -24.99 -1.56
C GLU A 77 13.37 -25.43 -0.33
N THR A 78 13.20 -24.67 0.75
CA THR A 78 13.59 -25.03 2.11
C THR A 78 12.46 -24.65 3.06
N VAL A 79 12.50 -25.16 4.29
CA VAL A 79 11.47 -24.86 5.30
C VAL A 79 11.39 -23.34 5.53
N SER A 80 10.17 -22.78 5.45
CA SER A 80 9.85 -21.33 5.63
C SER A 80 10.46 -20.37 4.60
N LYS A 81 11.07 -20.87 3.51
CA LYS A 81 11.61 -20.00 2.45
C LYS A 81 10.50 -19.31 1.65
N ASP A 82 9.34 -19.92 1.56
CA ASP A 82 8.15 -19.37 0.92
C ASP A 82 7.65 -18.08 1.60
N ASP A 83 7.61 -18.04 2.94
CA ASP A 83 7.24 -16.85 3.69
C ASP A 83 8.25 -15.71 3.47
N TYR A 84 9.53 -16.03 3.48
CA TYR A 84 10.59 -15.06 3.23
C TYR A 84 10.56 -14.54 1.77
N ARG A 85 10.36 -15.42 0.80
CA ARG A 85 10.16 -15.06 -0.62
C ARG A 85 8.97 -14.11 -0.79
N MET A 86 7.83 -14.44 -0.19
CA MET A 86 6.65 -13.59 -0.22
C MET A 86 6.91 -12.22 0.43
N LEU A 87 7.63 -12.18 1.55
CA LEU A 87 8.03 -10.93 2.20
C LEU A 87 8.87 -10.06 1.27
N LEU A 88 9.87 -10.64 0.60
CA LEU A 88 10.74 -9.92 -0.33
C LEU A 88 9.97 -9.36 -1.54
N VAL A 89 9.14 -10.18 -2.19
CA VAL A 89 8.32 -9.78 -3.33
C VAL A 89 7.37 -8.63 -2.97
N LYS A 90 6.68 -8.75 -1.84
CA LYS A 90 5.79 -7.68 -1.34
C LYS A 90 6.55 -6.42 -0.98
N SER A 91 7.70 -6.56 -0.31
CA SER A 91 8.56 -5.43 0.07
C SER A 91 9.11 -4.71 -1.15
N ALA A 92 9.63 -5.45 -2.14
CA ALA A 92 10.12 -4.88 -3.40
C ALA A 92 8.99 -4.13 -4.13
N SER A 93 7.83 -4.76 -4.31
CA SER A 93 6.66 -4.16 -4.94
C SER A 93 6.21 -2.87 -4.22
N ALA A 94 6.19 -2.85 -2.88
CA ALA A 94 5.81 -1.68 -2.08
C ALA A 94 6.83 -0.54 -2.19
N ARG A 95 8.10 -0.85 -1.99
CA ARG A 95 9.20 0.13 -1.96
C ARG A 95 9.44 0.76 -3.33
N LEU A 96 9.33 -0.05 -4.39
CA LEU A 96 9.57 0.37 -5.77
C LEU A 96 8.30 0.92 -6.45
N LEU A 97 7.15 0.88 -5.78
CA LEU A 97 5.85 1.24 -6.35
C LEU A 97 5.69 0.60 -7.73
N CYS A 98 5.64 -0.72 -7.79
CA CYS A 98 5.59 -1.46 -9.05
C CYS A 98 4.71 -2.71 -8.96
N GLY A 99 4.31 -3.22 -10.12
CA GLY A 99 3.92 -4.61 -10.25
C GLY A 99 5.17 -5.49 -10.16
N TYR A 100 5.17 -6.50 -9.32
CA TYR A 100 6.28 -7.44 -9.22
C TYR A 100 5.77 -8.84 -9.53
N ILE A 101 6.33 -9.44 -10.56
CA ILE A 101 6.01 -10.79 -11.04
C ILE A 101 7.20 -11.67 -10.74
N TYR A 102 7.01 -12.64 -9.86
CA TYR A 102 8.01 -13.64 -9.52
C TYR A 102 7.52 -14.99 -10.03
N THR A 103 8.30 -15.62 -10.90
CA THR A 103 8.02 -16.97 -11.40
C THR A 103 9.16 -17.89 -11.07
N SER A 104 8.87 -19.11 -10.65
CA SER A 104 9.87 -20.04 -10.16
C SER A 104 9.76 -21.42 -10.83
N ALA A 105 10.89 -22.04 -11.05
CA ALA A 105 10.97 -23.44 -11.46
C ALA A 105 10.14 -24.33 -10.53
N GLY A 106 9.48 -25.32 -11.12
CA GLY A 106 8.58 -26.23 -10.40
C GLY A 106 8.83 -27.69 -10.70
N GLU A 107 7.76 -28.47 -10.61
CA GLU A 107 7.83 -29.90 -10.93
C GLU A 107 8.31 -30.11 -12.37
N GLY A 108 9.26 -31.02 -12.54
CA GLY A 108 9.87 -31.31 -13.83
C GLY A 108 11.28 -30.72 -14.02
N GLU A 109 11.69 -29.80 -13.15
CA GLU A 109 13.08 -29.36 -13.12
C GLU A 109 14.02 -30.44 -12.59
N SER A 110 15.29 -30.36 -13.00
CA SER A 110 16.33 -31.26 -12.52
C SER A 110 16.55 -31.07 -11.03
N THR A 111 16.44 -32.14 -10.26
CA THR A 111 16.47 -32.07 -8.80
C THR A 111 17.77 -32.60 -8.22
N GLN A 112 18.78 -32.91 -8.94
CA GLN A 112 20.01 -33.54 -8.43
C GLN A 112 20.06 -33.59 -6.87
N ASP A 113 20.31 -32.45 -6.21
CA ASP A 113 20.32 -32.24 -4.77
C ASP A 113 19.37 -31.13 -4.29
N LEU A 114 18.51 -30.62 -5.17
CA LEU A 114 17.57 -29.51 -4.93
C LEU A 114 16.13 -29.95 -5.24
N VAL A 115 15.17 -29.27 -4.60
CA VAL A 115 13.75 -29.42 -4.90
C VAL A 115 13.17 -28.04 -5.24
N PHE A 116 12.40 -27.95 -6.32
CA PHE A 116 11.76 -26.73 -6.77
C PHE A 116 10.25 -26.78 -6.52
N GLY A 117 9.72 -25.70 -5.96
CA GLY A 117 8.32 -25.66 -5.51
C GLY A 117 7.34 -25.04 -6.50
N GLY A 118 7.81 -24.34 -7.55
CA GLY A 118 6.93 -23.63 -8.48
C GLY A 118 6.10 -22.53 -7.79
N HIS A 119 6.66 -21.83 -6.81
CA HIS A 119 5.95 -20.80 -6.06
C HIS A 119 5.99 -19.47 -6.80
N ASP A 120 4.96 -19.22 -7.61
CA ASP A 120 4.79 -17.97 -8.37
C ASP A 120 4.00 -16.94 -7.56
N LEU A 121 4.38 -15.67 -7.69
CA LEU A 121 3.81 -14.55 -6.95
C LEU A 121 3.61 -13.35 -7.86
N ILE A 122 2.45 -12.69 -7.77
CA ILE A 122 2.22 -11.39 -8.39
C ILE A 122 1.78 -10.41 -7.30
N ALA A 123 2.53 -9.32 -7.16
CA ALA A 123 2.23 -8.26 -6.19
C ALA A 123 2.16 -6.89 -6.88
N GLU A 124 1.36 -5.99 -6.34
CA GLU A 124 1.22 -4.60 -6.77
C GLU A 124 1.24 -3.68 -5.56
N ASN A 125 2.15 -2.71 -5.56
CA ASN A 125 2.28 -1.72 -4.46
C ASN A 125 2.23 -2.37 -3.05
N GLY A 126 2.91 -3.52 -2.89
CA GLY A 126 2.99 -4.27 -1.63
C GLY A 126 1.80 -5.20 -1.33
N THR A 127 0.78 -5.18 -2.16
CA THR A 127 -0.36 -6.09 -2.04
C THR A 127 -0.12 -7.34 -2.88
N LEU A 128 -0.19 -8.52 -2.26
CA LEU A 128 -0.20 -9.78 -3.00
C LEU A 128 -1.54 -9.91 -3.73
N LEU A 129 -1.50 -10.06 -5.05
CA LEU A 129 -2.68 -10.22 -5.88
C LEU A 129 -3.03 -11.70 -6.06
N VAL A 130 -2.01 -12.51 -6.32
CA VAL A 130 -2.14 -13.95 -6.52
C VAL A 130 -0.85 -14.66 -6.17
N GLN A 131 -0.97 -15.91 -5.74
CA GLN A 131 0.14 -16.85 -5.61
C GLN A 131 -0.30 -18.24 -6.09
N SER A 132 0.65 -19.01 -6.61
CA SER A 132 0.44 -20.43 -6.90
C SER A 132 0.50 -21.27 -5.63
N SER A 133 -0.07 -22.47 -5.68
CA SER A 133 0.22 -23.47 -4.67
C SER A 133 1.61 -24.06 -4.92
N ARG A 134 2.39 -24.26 -3.87
CA ARG A 134 3.68 -24.95 -3.99
C ARG A 134 3.49 -26.42 -4.38
N PHE A 135 4.47 -26.94 -5.08
CA PHE A 135 4.47 -28.34 -5.59
C PHE A 135 3.30 -28.65 -6.49
N SER A 136 2.86 -27.66 -7.25
CA SER A 136 1.82 -27.80 -8.26
C SER A 136 2.27 -27.18 -9.58
N SER A 137 1.71 -27.65 -10.68
CA SER A 137 1.93 -27.06 -12.01
C SER A 137 0.73 -26.21 -12.38
N GLY A 138 0.97 -25.14 -13.13
CA GLY A 138 -0.10 -24.28 -13.63
C GLY A 138 0.36 -22.88 -13.98
N ILE A 139 -0.60 -22.04 -14.31
CA ILE A 139 -0.38 -20.62 -14.62
C ILE A 139 -1.23 -19.81 -13.65
N VAL A 140 -0.62 -18.79 -13.04
CA VAL A 140 -1.32 -17.76 -12.28
C VAL A 140 -1.28 -16.44 -13.05
N TYR A 141 -2.35 -15.67 -12.97
CA TYR A 141 -2.45 -14.36 -13.59
C TYR A 141 -3.23 -13.40 -12.72
N ALA A 142 -2.96 -12.11 -12.88
CA ALA A 142 -3.64 -11.03 -12.17
C ALA A 142 -3.66 -9.76 -13.01
N ASP A 143 -4.63 -8.90 -12.74
CA ASP A 143 -4.70 -7.56 -13.34
C ASP A 143 -3.78 -6.60 -12.58
N LEU A 144 -2.83 -5.99 -13.29
CA LEU A 144 -1.97 -4.92 -12.78
C LEU A 144 -2.47 -3.55 -13.27
N ASP A 145 -2.64 -2.60 -12.35
CA ASP A 145 -3.03 -1.22 -12.67
C ASP A 145 -1.79 -0.33 -12.81
N VAL A 146 -1.20 -0.32 -14.01
CA VAL A 146 0.03 0.45 -14.28
C VAL A 146 -0.20 1.96 -14.19
N LEU A 147 -1.42 2.44 -14.48
CA LEU A 147 -1.74 3.87 -14.34
C LEU A 147 -1.79 4.29 -12.87
N ARG A 148 -2.32 3.45 -12.01
CA ARG A 148 -2.28 3.65 -10.57
C ARG A 148 -0.84 3.69 -10.05
N ILE A 149 0.01 2.77 -10.49
CA ILE A 149 1.44 2.74 -10.15
C ILE A 149 2.10 4.08 -10.48
N VAL A 150 1.92 4.56 -11.72
CA VAL A 150 2.48 5.86 -12.15
C VAL A 150 1.94 7.02 -11.32
N ASN A 151 0.63 7.03 -11.01
CA ASN A 151 0.02 8.06 -10.18
C ASN A 151 0.56 8.06 -8.75
N GLU A 152 0.74 6.89 -8.12
CA GLU A 152 1.32 6.80 -6.79
C GLU A 152 2.77 7.32 -6.77
N ARG A 153 3.58 7.00 -7.79
CA ARG A 153 4.94 7.55 -7.94
C ARG A 153 4.94 9.07 -8.07
N ARG A 154 4.00 9.65 -8.85
CA ARG A 154 3.88 11.12 -8.99
C ARG A 154 3.50 11.80 -7.68
N ARG A 155 2.72 11.16 -6.83
CA ARG A 155 2.32 11.67 -5.51
C ARG A 155 3.44 11.58 -4.47
N MET A 156 4.37 10.65 -4.64
CA MET A 156 5.50 10.47 -3.73
C MET A 156 6.68 11.33 -4.15
N GLY A 157 6.77 12.54 -3.61
CA GLY A 157 7.83 13.52 -3.96
C GLY A 157 9.27 13.04 -3.71
N THR A 158 9.46 11.96 -2.93
CA THR A 158 10.76 11.32 -2.66
C THR A 158 11.08 10.16 -3.61
N PHE A 159 10.12 9.76 -4.47
CA PHE A 159 10.36 8.74 -5.47
C PHE A 159 10.96 9.40 -6.73
N GLY A 160 12.10 8.89 -7.21
CA GLY A 160 12.49 9.23 -8.55
C GLY A 160 13.73 10.11 -8.71
N GLN A 161 14.79 9.82 -7.99
CA GLN A 161 16.11 10.19 -8.53
C GLN A 161 16.42 9.20 -9.66
N LYS A 162 16.67 9.74 -10.87
CA LYS A 162 17.08 8.89 -11.99
C LYS A 162 18.38 8.16 -11.62
N PRO A 163 18.52 6.87 -11.98
CA PRO A 163 19.77 6.17 -11.76
C PRO A 163 20.88 6.84 -12.56
N GLU A 164 22.09 6.79 -12.06
CA GLU A 164 23.28 7.27 -12.78
C GLU A 164 23.58 6.41 -14.03
N LYS A 165 23.04 5.18 -14.05
CA LYS A 165 23.24 4.21 -15.13
C LYS A 165 22.41 4.55 -16.37
N GLU A 166 23.01 4.42 -17.54
CA GLU A 166 22.32 4.57 -18.79
C GLU A 166 21.50 3.30 -19.12
N TYR A 167 20.24 3.49 -19.49
CA TYR A 167 19.33 2.42 -19.85
C TYR A 167 18.93 2.48 -21.31
N ARG A 168 18.97 1.33 -21.99
CA ARG A 168 18.39 1.19 -23.31
C ARG A 168 16.95 0.73 -23.23
N VAL A 169 16.06 1.48 -23.88
CA VAL A 169 14.63 1.15 -23.97
C VAL A 169 14.36 0.41 -25.27
N VAL A 170 13.83 -0.80 -25.16
CA VAL A 170 13.39 -1.64 -26.27
C VAL A 170 11.88 -1.51 -26.41
N PRO A 171 11.36 -1.01 -27.54
CA PRO A 171 9.92 -0.93 -27.74
C PRO A 171 9.33 -2.30 -28.05
N PHE A 172 8.11 -2.54 -27.54
CA PHE A 172 7.29 -3.67 -27.96
C PHE A 172 5.85 -3.24 -28.15
N SER A 173 5.08 -3.99 -28.92
CA SER A 173 3.71 -3.69 -29.27
C SER A 173 2.77 -4.77 -28.75
N VAL A 174 1.62 -4.36 -28.20
CA VAL A 174 0.52 -5.25 -27.82
C VAL A 174 -0.80 -4.72 -28.38
N LYS A 175 -1.65 -5.62 -28.84
CA LYS A 175 -2.99 -5.23 -29.25
C LYS A 175 -3.83 -4.95 -27.98
N LEU A 176 -4.13 -3.68 -27.73
CA LEU A 176 -5.06 -3.32 -26.66
C LEU A 176 -6.47 -3.78 -27.02
N ALA A 177 -7.11 -4.47 -26.10
CA ALA A 177 -8.49 -4.90 -26.23
C ALA A 177 -9.22 -4.67 -24.91
N GLN A 178 -10.53 -4.44 -24.99
CA GLN A 178 -11.35 -4.41 -23.79
C GLN A 178 -11.35 -5.81 -23.19
N THR A 179 -10.87 -5.92 -21.96
CA THR A 179 -10.82 -7.17 -21.20
C THR A 179 -11.74 -7.10 -19.99
N ARG A 180 -12.25 -8.25 -19.59
CA ARG A 180 -12.95 -8.36 -18.32
C ARG A 180 -11.90 -8.36 -17.20
N LEU A 181 -12.10 -7.50 -16.20
CA LEU A 181 -11.25 -7.49 -15.03
C LEU A 181 -11.63 -8.64 -14.08
N ASP A 182 -10.64 -9.40 -13.66
CA ASP A 182 -10.79 -10.41 -12.60
C ASP A 182 -10.50 -9.82 -11.21
N ARG A 183 -10.08 -8.56 -11.16
CA ARG A 183 -9.75 -7.85 -9.94
C ARG A 183 -11.01 -7.56 -9.12
N LYS A 184 -10.98 -7.96 -7.85
CA LYS A 184 -12.04 -7.64 -6.89
C LYS A 184 -11.78 -6.28 -6.27
N PHE A 185 -12.82 -5.43 -6.27
CA PHE A 185 -12.81 -4.14 -5.57
C PHE A 185 -13.68 -4.27 -4.32
N ALA A 186 -13.14 -3.89 -3.16
CA ALA A 186 -13.91 -3.87 -1.93
C ALA A 186 -15.01 -2.79 -2.02
N ALA A 187 -16.25 -3.16 -1.71
CA ALA A 187 -17.37 -2.21 -1.67
C ALA A 187 -17.15 -1.10 -0.62
N HIS A 188 -16.43 -1.42 0.45
CA HIS A 188 -16.07 -0.49 1.52
C HIS A 188 -14.55 -0.48 1.72
N PRO A 189 -13.76 0.19 0.85
CA PRO A 189 -12.30 0.10 0.85
C PRO A 189 -11.64 0.63 2.12
N PHE A 190 -12.35 1.50 2.88
CA PHE A 190 -11.84 2.07 4.12
C PHE A 190 -12.23 1.26 5.37
N VAL A 191 -13.19 0.34 5.25
CA VAL A 191 -13.69 -0.46 6.37
C VAL A 191 -13.29 -1.91 6.17
N PRO A 192 -12.33 -2.43 6.93
CA PRO A 192 -11.95 -3.85 6.84
C PRO A 192 -13.12 -4.78 7.14
N GLU A 193 -13.25 -5.84 6.37
CA GLU A 193 -14.23 -6.91 6.64
C GLU A 193 -13.85 -7.69 7.90
N ASP A 194 -12.56 -7.94 8.11
CA ASP A 194 -12.06 -8.59 9.32
C ASP A 194 -12.31 -7.71 10.56
N PRO A 195 -13.06 -8.20 11.56
CA PRO A 195 -13.37 -7.44 12.77
C PRO A 195 -12.13 -7.05 13.59
N ALA A 196 -11.11 -7.91 13.66
CA ALA A 196 -9.89 -7.64 14.40
C ALA A 196 -9.12 -6.48 13.76
N LEU A 197 -8.95 -6.52 12.44
CA LEU A 197 -8.32 -5.45 11.68
C LEU A 197 -9.11 -4.15 11.75
N ARG A 198 -10.45 -4.22 11.69
CA ARG A 198 -11.33 -3.05 11.83
C ARG A 198 -11.19 -2.40 13.20
N ASN A 199 -11.23 -3.19 14.28
CA ASN A 199 -11.06 -2.68 15.63
C ASN A 199 -9.70 -2.02 15.83
N ARG A 200 -8.63 -2.63 15.32
CA ARG A 200 -7.29 -2.05 15.33
C ARG A 200 -7.25 -0.71 14.61
N ARG A 201 -7.84 -0.60 13.42
CA ARG A 201 -7.90 0.67 12.66
C ARG A 201 -8.70 1.74 13.40
N CYS A 202 -9.83 1.40 14.02
CA CYS A 202 -10.59 2.33 14.83
C CYS A 202 -9.77 2.86 16.02
N GLU A 203 -9.04 1.96 16.68
CA GLU A 203 -8.16 2.33 17.80
C GLU A 203 -7.00 3.23 17.34
N ASP A 204 -6.41 2.94 16.20
CA ASP A 204 -5.36 3.78 15.58
C ASP A 204 -5.90 5.18 15.25
N ILE A 205 -7.09 5.27 14.64
CA ILE A 205 -7.74 6.55 14.29
C ILE A 205 -7.96 7.41 15.54
N LEU A 206 -8.53 6.84 16.59
CA LEU A 206 -8.76 7.55 17.86
C LEU A 206 -7.44 7.96 18.52
N SER A 207 -6.45 7.07 18.51
CA SER A 207 -5.16 7.33 19.14
C SER A 207 -4.40 8.44 18.42
N ILE A 208 -4.29 8.41 17.09
CA ILE A 208 -3.60 9.43 16.31
C ILE A 208 -4.17 10.82 16.62
N GLN A 209 -5.50 10.96 16.60
CA GLN A 209 -6.16 12.25 16.90
C GLN A 209 -5.98 12.67 18.35
N ALA A 210 -6.18 11.74 19.32
CA ALA A 210 -6.05 12.05 20.72
C ALA A 210 -4.62 12.45 21.12
N TYR A 211 -3.60 11.78 20.59
CA TYR A 211 -2.21 12.17 20.87
C TYR A 211 -1.82 13.49 20.22
N GLY A 212 -2.33 13.79 19.02
CA GLY A 212 -2.18 15.11 18.41
C GLY A 212 -2.77 16.23 19.28
N LEU A 213 -4.00 16.04 19.75
CA LEU A 213 -4.67 16.98 20.65
C LEU A 213 -3.96 17.06 22.01
N LYS A 214 -3.56 15.92 22.58
CA LYS A 214 -2.78 15.85 23.83
C LYS A 214 -1.54 16.73 23.79
N LYS A 215 -0.80 16.69 22.69
CA LYS A 215 0.41 17.53 22.53
C LYS A 215 0.09 19.01 22.60
N ARG A 216 -1.03 19.45 22.02
CA ARG A 216 -1.49 20.84 22.07
C ARG A 216 -1.85 21.27 23.48
N TYR A 217 -2.64 20.45 24.19
CA TYR A 217 -3.02 20.71 25.59
C TYR A 217 -1.81 20.75 26.53
N ALA A 218 -0.89 19.79 26.38
CA ALA A 218 0.34 19.76 27.18
C ALA A 218 1.20 21.00 26.96
N HIS A 219 1.25 21.51 25.72
CA HIS A 219 2.03 22.71 25.38
C HIS A 219 1.40 23.99 25.91
N THR A 220 0.07 24.14 25.79
CA THR A 220 -0.65 25.35 26.19
C THR A 220 -0.99 25.39 27.68
N GLY A 221 -0.97 24.27 28.38
CA GLY A 221 -1.38 24.15 29.77
C GLY A 221 -2.90 24.29 30.00
N LEU A 222 -3.71 24.30 28.94
CA LEU A 222 -5.16 24.41 29.05
C LEU A 222 -5.76 23.17 29.73
N LYS A 223 -6.82 23.41 30.52
CA LYS A 223 -7.52 22.36 31.29
C LYS A 223 -9.00 22.25 30.93
N THR A 224 -9.43 23.00 29.93
CA THR A 224 -10.83 23.03 29.50
C THR A 224 -10.92 22.88 27.98
N ALA A 225 -12.00 22.25 27.52
CA ALA A 225 -12.38 22.16 26.12
C ALA A 225 -13.83 22.59 25.95
N VAL A 226 -14.14 23.31 24.88
CA VAL A 226 -15.51 23.64 24.51
C VAL A 226 -15.77 23.13 23.10
N LEU A 227 -16.82 22.36 22.91
CA LEU A 227 -17.20 21.86 21.58
C LEU A 227 -18.72 21.78 21.43
N GLY A 228 -19.20 22.17 20.24
CA GLY A 228 -20.59 21.99 19.84
C GLY A 228 -20.88 20.53 19.53
N ILE A 229 -21.95 20.00 20.08
CA ILE A 229 -22.42 18.63 19.81
C ILE A 229 -23.82 18.68 19.19
N SER A 230 -23.93 18.13 17.96
CA SER A 230 -25.19 18.07 17.23
C SER A 230 -25.89 16.71 17.35
N GLY A 231 -25.23 15.70 17.95
CA GLY A 231 -25.66 14.30 17.90
C GLY A 231 -25.33 13.58 16.58
N GLY A 232 -24.65 14.26 15.64
CA GLY A 232 -24.10 13.67 14.40
C GLY A 232 -22.74 13.03 14.62
N LEU A 233 -22.25 12.29 13.61
CA LEU A 233 -21.02 11.49 13.71
C LEU A 233 -19.77 12.33 13.95
N ASP A 234 -19.62 13.48 13.28
CA ASP A 234 -18.43 14.32 13.39
C ASP A 234 -18.25 14.89 14.78
N SER A 235 -19.32 15.45 15.34
CA SER A 235 -19.30 16.00 16.71
C SER A 235 -19.13 14.89 17.77
N THR A 236 -19.68 13.70 17.52
CA THR A 236 -19.48 12.53 18.36
C THR A 236 -18.01 12.10 18.38
N LEU A 237 -17.38 11.99 17.21
CA LEU A 237 -15.97 11.64 17.09
C LEU A 237 -15.09 12.70 17.78
N ALA A 238 -15.35 13.98 17.55
CA ALA A 238 -14.62 15.07 18.19
C ALA A 238 -14.71 14.99 19.73
N LEU A 239 -15.89 14.68 20.28
CA LEU A 239 -16.08 14.52 21.71
C LEU A 239 -15.32 13.30 22.25
N LEU A 240 -15.36 12.14 21.57
CA LEU A 240 -14.63 10.93 21.95
C LEU A 240 -13.12 11.16 21.97
N VAL A 241 -12.57 11.81 20.94
CA VAL A 241 -11.15 12.20 20.87
C VAL A 241 -10.77 13.13 22.02
N THR A 242 -11.63 14.11 22.34
CA THR A 242 -11.40 15.04 23.45
C THR A 242 -11.40 14.33 24.79
N VAL A 243 -12.38 13.46 25.04
CA VAL A 243 -12.46 12.65 26.27
C VAL A 243 -11.20 11.79 26.43
N ARG A 244 -10.80 11.06 25.38
CA ARG A 244 -9.58 10.24 25.41
C ARG A 244 -8.33 11.09 25.69
N THR A 245 -8.27 12.29 25.13
CA THR A 245 -7.17 13.24 25.39
C THR A 245 -7.10 13.65 26.85
N PHE A 246 -8.25 13.98 27.45
CA PHE A 246 -8.33 14.36 28.85
C PHE A 246 -7.94 13.20 29.77
N ASP A 247 -8.39 11.98 29.47
CA ASP A 247 -7.99 10.79 30.19
C ASP A 247 -6.48 10.54 30.12
N LEU A 248 -5.87 10.68 28.94
CA LEU A 248 -4.42 10.56 28.75
C LEU A 248 -3.60 11.64 29.47
N LEU A 249 -4.19 12.79 29.75
CA LEU A 249 -3.57 13.90 30.50
C LEU A 249 -3.95 13.89 31.98
N GLN A 250 -4.77 12.91 32.40
CA GLN A 250 -5.32 12.84 33.77
C GLN A 250 -6.11 14.11 34.18
N LEU A 251 -6.74 14.77 33.19
CA LEU A 251 -7.61 15.90 33.40
C LEU A 251 -9.03 15.45 33.69
N SER A 252 -9.77 16.26 34.49
CA SER A 252 -11.17 15.95 34.77
C SER A 252 -12.02 16.10 33.50
N ARG A 253 -12.80 15.08 33.16
CA ARG A 253 -13.79 15.14 32.08
C ARG A 253 -14.82 16.25 32.27
N LYS A 254 -15.01 16.75 33.48
CA LYS A 254 -15.87 17.91 33.77
C LYS A 254 -15.34 19.22 33.17
N GLY A 255 -14.05 19.28 32.84
CA GLY A 255 -13.45 20.37 32.08
C GLY A 255 -13.85 20.38 30.59
N ILE A 256 -14.47 19.32 30.09
CA ILE A 256 -15.00 19.26 28.72
C ILE A 256 -16.45 19.80 28.75
N ILE A 257 -16.66 20.92 28.09
CA ILE A 257 -17.97 21.58 27.97
C ILE A 257 -18.55 21.27 26.62
N ALA A 258 -19.48 20.32 26.57
CA ALA A 258 -20.24 19.97 25.40
C ALA A 258 -21.47 20.89 25.29
N VAL A 259 -21.55 21.64 24.20
CA VAL A 259 -22.64 22.61 23.98
C VAL A 259 -23.59 22.07 22.91
N THR A 260 -24.86 21.88 23.28
CA THR A 260 -25.93 21.64 22.31
C THR A 260 -26.70 22.92 22.02
N MET A 261 -27.01 23.17 20.80
CA MET A 261 -27.69 24.39 20.31
C MET A 261 -28.95 24.01 19.52
N PRO A 262 -30.03 23.57 20.19
CA PRO A 262 -31.25 23.20 19.49
C PRO A 262 -31.86 24.36 18.73
N CYS A 263 -32.28 24.10 17.48
CA CYS A 263 -32.95 25.04 16.60
C CYS A 263 -34.01 24.32 15.75
N PHE A 264 -34.71 25.02 14.86
CA PHE A 264 -35.83 24.52 14.06
C PHE A 264 -35.54 23.25 13.25
N GLY A 265 -34.28 22.99 12.86
CA GLY A 265 -33.86 21.80 12.12
C GLY A 265 -33.37 20.65 13.01
N THR A 266 -33.35 20.82 14.33
CA THR A 266 -32.90 19.79 15.27
C THR A 266 -34.02 18.77 15.51
N THR A 267 -33.75 17.50 15.16
CA THR A 267 -34.70 16.41 15.47
C THR A 267 -34.55 15.95 16.90
N ASP A 268 -35.63 15.47 17.51
CA ASP A 268 -35.62 14.94 18.88
C ASP A 268 -34.55 13.87 19.04
N ARG A 269 -34.42 12.98 18.06
CA ARG A 269 -33.42 11.91 18.06
C ARG A 269 -31.97 12.44 18.14
N THR A 270 -31.62 13.46 17.37
CA THR A 270 -30.25 14.01 17.38
C THR A 270 -29.96 14.74 18.67
N TYR A 271 -30.93 15.46 19.20
CA TYR A 271 -30.85 16.13 20.50
C TYR A 271 -30.66 15.11 21.64
N GLU A 272 -31.51 14.09 21.69
CA GLU A 272 -31.44 13.04 22.74
C GLU A 272 -30.08 12.30 22.65
N ASN A 273 -29.59 11.99 21.46
CA ASN A 273 -28.27 11.37 21.26
C ASN A 273 -27.13 12.24 21.81
N ALA A 274 -27.17 13.56 21.58
CA ALA A 274 -26.18 14.49 22.11
C ALA A 274 -26.18 14.53 23.64
N CYS A 275 -27.37 14.63 24.22
CA CYS A 275 -27.55 14.65 25.69
C CYS A 275 -27.11 13.33 26.34
N LEU A 276 -27.54 12.19 25.78
CA LEU A 276 -27.16 10.86 26.26
C LEU A 276 -25.65 10.65 26.18
N LEU A 277 -25.03 11.01 25.07
CA LEU A 277 -23.59 10.89 24.87
C LEU A 277 -22.79 11.69 25.90
N ALA A 278 -23.16 12.98 26.12
CA ALA A 278 -22.50 13.83 27.08
C ALA A 278 -22.61 13.27 28.50
N LYS A 279 -23.80 12.78 28.87
CA LYS A 279 -24.07 12.15 30.18
C LYS A 279 -23.24 10.87 30.35
N THR A 280 -23.25 9.99 29.35
CA THR A 280 -22.52 8.70 29.39
C THR A 280 -21.02 8.92 29.55
N LEU A 281 -20.46 9.91 28.87
CA LEU A 281 -19.03 10.23 28.93
C LEU A 281 -18.64 11.01 30.17
N GLY A 282 -19.62 11.51 30.96
CA GLY A 282 -19.39 12.24 32.19
C GLY A 282 -18.87 13.66 32.01
N VAL A 283 -19.05 14.25 30.81
CA VAL A 283 -18.66 15.62 30.50
C VAL A 283 -19.70 16.64 30.99
N THR A 284 -19.36 17.92 30.95
CA THR A 284 -20.32 19.00 31.27
C THR A 284 -21.16 19.32 30.04
N LEU A 285 -22.47 19.12 30.12
CA LEU A 285 -23.40 19.50 29.06
C LEU A 285 -23.94 20.93 29.33
N ARG A 286 -23.93 21.76 28.27
CA ARG A 286 -24.64 23.05 28.27
C ARG A 286 -25.57 23.11 27.06
N GLU A 287 -26.76 23.60 27.29
CA GLU A 287 -27.74 23.89 26.25
C GLU A 287 -27.83 25.40 26.03
N VAL A 288 -27.80 25.81 24.77
CA VAL A 288 -27.98 27.21 24.37
C VAL A 288 -29.08 27.25 23.31
N ASP A 289 -30.23 27.77 23.66
CA ASP A 289 -31.31 27.97 22.69
C ASP A 289 -30.95 29.14 21.74
N ILE A 290 -30.84 28.82 20.47
CA ILE A 290 -30.47 29.80 19.45
C ILE A 290 -31.65 30.22 18.56
N ARG A 291 -32.87 29.76 18.82
CA ARG A 291 -34.06 30.01 18.00
C ARG A 291 -34.35 31.50 17.84
N GLU A 292 -34.30 32.28 18.93
CA GLU A 292 -34.50 33.72 18.87
C GLU A 292 -33.44 34.42 17.97
N SER A 293 -32.19 34.05 18.12
CA SER A 293 -31.10 34.62 17.31
C SER A 293 -31.28 34.32 15.83
N VAL A 294 -31.68 33.08 15.49
CA VAL A 294 -31.93 32.68 14.08
C VAL A 294 -33.14 33.37 13.48
N THR A 295 -34.18 33.67 14.32
CA THR A 295 -35.39 34.39 13.82
C THR A 295 -35.12 35.84 13.56
N ARG A 296 -34.14 36.47 14.21
CA ARG A 296 -33.79 37.89 14.04
C ARG A 296 -32.87 38.15 12.83
N HIS A 297 -32.27 37.12 12.26
CA HIS A 297 -31.46 37.18 11.05
C HIS A 297 -32.23 36.74 9.81
#